data_f13c33819c04cc2a7a5fa261c763182f
#
_entry.id   f13c33819c04cc2a7a5fa261c763182f
#
_cell.length_a   1.000
_cell.length_b   1.000
_cell.length_c   1.000
_cell.angle_alpha   90.00
_cell.angle_beta   90.00
_cell.angle_gamma   90.00
#
_symmetry.space_group_name_H-M   'P 1'
#
loop_
_entity.id
_entity.type
_entity.pdbx_description
1 polymer ?
#
loop_
_entity_poly.entity_id
_entity_poly.type
_entity_poly.pdbx_seq_one_letter_code
_entity_poly.pdbx_strand_id
1 'polypeptide(L)'
;MLFRSYLDPITTGRVEVAMIENELKENTELISVTAANCQTGTSEPFTGIGTMTSEKGVIFHTDAAFAFGKMPINVERSHIDMLTADASYFGGPENAGFLYVRKSTGAGEYVSETALSEETLTVMSDMAESLAANAATFMEEIRPVRNHMCERIFAEIEDVELNGHKDHHLTNHLNIRIKNVSAAVVQKALKEEGIEAGIGTNSNILAAIGRSKVESAESVSFSLKAGTTMEDADKIVDSLKEIVTGERTVL
;
A
#
# COMPACT_ATOMS: atom_id res chain seq x y z
N MET A 1 -5.54 -12.24 -29.01
CA MET A 1 -6.54 -12.09 -27.94
C MET A 1 -5.81 -12.36 -26.65
N LEU A 2 -5.63 -11.34 -25.80
CA LEU A 2 -4.98 -11.51 -24.49
C LEU A 2 -6.01 -12.13 -23.53
N PHE A 3 -5.74 -13.32 -23.05
CA PHE A 3 -6.50 -13.92 -21.96
C PHE A 3 -5.86 -13.52 -20.65
N ARG A 4 -6.67 -13.02 -19.72
CA ARG A 4 -6.23 -12.69 -18.37
C ARG A 4 -7.17 -13.31 -17.35
N SER A 5 -6.60 -13.77 -16.25
CA SER A 5 -7.35 -14.17 -15.05
C SER A 5 -7.14 -13.12 -13.97
N TYR A 6 -8.12 -12.95 -13.09
CA TYR A 6 -8.02 -12.15 -11.91
C TYR A 6 -8.15 -13.08 -10.70
N LEU A 7 -7.35 -12.82 -9.67
CA LEU A 7 -7.44 -13.49 -8.38
C LEU A 7 -7.98 -12.52 -7.34
N ASP A 8 -9.02 -12.91 -6.65
CA ASP A 8 -9.49 -12.19 -5.49
C ASP A 8 -8.58 -12.50 -4.29
N PRO A 9 -8.20 -11.51 -3.50
CA PRO A 9 -7.41 -11.73 -2.30
C PRO A 9 -8.26 -12.45 -1.23
N ILE A 10 -7.59 -13.02 -0.22
CA ILE A 10 -8.26 -13.47 0.99
C ILE A 10 -8.82 -12.27 1.79
N THR A 11 -9.61 -12.53 2.82
CA THR A 11 -10.31 -11.50 3.62
C THR A 11 -9.42 -10.45 4.30
N THR A 12 -8.10 -10.67 4.31
CA THR A 12 -7.11 -9.69 4.78
C THR A 12 -6.54 -8.82 3.66
N GLY A 13 -7.00 -8.99 2.42
CA GLY A 13 -6.48 -8.27 1.26
C GLY A 13 -5.17 -8.82 0.71
N ARG A 14 -4.73 -9.99 1.16
CA ARG A 14 -3.49 -10.65 0.74
C ARG A 14 -3.76 -11.74 -0.29
N VAL A 15 -2.84 -11.92 -1.23
CA VAL A 15 -2.82 -13.05 -2.16
C VAL A 15 -1.77 -14.04 -1.67
N GLU A 16 -2.17 -15.29 -1.49
CA GLU A 16 -1.23 -16.36 -1.10
C GLU A 16 -0.56 -16.99 -2.33
N VAL A 17 0.73 -17.38 -2.19
CA VAL A 17 1.50 -17.98 -3.30
C VAL A 17 0.78 -19.18 -3.89
N ALA A 18 0.23 -20.05 -3.04
CA ALA A 18 -0.51 -21.25 -3.45
C ALA A 18 -1.77 -20.92 -4.28
N MET A 19 -2.43 -19.79 -4.04
CA MET A 19 -3.58 -19.37 -4.84
C MET A 19 -3.16 -19.06 -6.28
N ILE A 20 -2.04 -18.34 -6.43
CA ILE A 20 -1.48 -18.03 -7.75
C ILE A 20 -1.04 -19.32 -8.44
N GLU A 21 -0.35 -20.20 -7.72
CA GLU A 21 0.16 -21.46 -8.26
C GLU A 21 -0.96 -22.36 -8.80
N ASN A 22 -2.10 -22.43 -8.11
CA ASN A 22 -3.27 -23.20 -8.52
C ASN A 22 -3.96 -22.67 -9.78
N GLU A 23 -3.82 -21.37 -10.06
CA GLU A 23 -4.42 -20.72 -11.22
C GLU A 23 -3.49 -20.64 -12.44
N LEU A 24 -2.23 -21.08 -12.29
CA LEU A 24 -1.28 -21.12 -13.40
C LEU A 24 -1.76 -22.09 -14.49
N LYS A 25 -1.61 -21.65 -15.72
CA LYS A 25 -1.88 -22.44 -16.94
C LYS A 25 -0.58 -22.62 -17.72
N GLU A 26 -0.53 -23.63 -18.58
CA GLU A 26 0.64 -23.90 -19.43
C GLU A 26 1.06 -22.70 -20.29
N ASN A 27 0.12 -21.82 -20.63
CA ASN A 27 0.33 -20.62 -21.42
C ASN A 27 0.34 -19.32 -20.59
N THR A 28 0.55 -19.40 -19.28
CA THR A 28 0.74 -18.21 -18.45
C THR A 28 2.14 -17.65 -18.69
N GLU A 29 2.23 -16.44 -19.20
CA GLU A 29 3.48 -15.76 -19.54
C GLU A 29 3.90 -14.72 -18.50
N LEU A 30 2.91 -14.08 -17.84
CA LEU A 30 3.16 -12.99 -16.89
C LEU A 30 2.20 -13.06 -15.71
N ILE A 31 2.74 -12.81 -14.53
CA ILE A 31 1.99 -12.57 -13.29
C ILE A 31 2.28 -11.15 -12.82
N SER A 32 1.22 -10.42 -12.48
CA SER A 32 1.33 -9.07 -11.95
C SER A 32 0.61 -8.97 -10.61
N VAL A 33 1.36 -8.63 -9.55
CA VAL A 33 0.82 -8.45 -8.19
C VAL A 33 1.41 -7.18 -7.59
N THR A 34 0.60 -6.38 -6.90
CA THR A 34 1.12 -5.20 -6.19
C THR A 34 2.04 -5.63 -5.03
N ALA A 35 3.06 -4.84 -4.70
CA ALA A 35 3.92 -5.12 -3.55
C ALA A 35 3.23 -4.80 -2.22
N ALA A 36 2.42 -3.74 -2.20
CA ALA A 36 1.54 -3.40 -1.09
C ALA A 36 0.33 -2.61 -1.57
N ASN A 37 -0.81 -2.83 -0.95
CA ASN A 37 -2.06 -2.16 -1.30
C ASN A 37 -2.13 -0.76 -0.67
N CYS A 38 -2.46 0.26 -1.45
CA CYS A 38 -2.52 1.65 -1.00
C CYS A 38 -3.69 1.98 -0.07
N GLN A 39 -4.76 1.17 -0.08
CA GLN A 39 -5.92 1.38 0.77
C GLN A 39 -5.77 0.69 2.11
N THR A 40 -5.42 -0.61 2.12
CA THR A 40 -5.33 -1.42 3.34
C THR A 40 -3.94 -1.44 3.96
N GLY A 41 -2.93 -1.08 3.19
CA GLY A 41 -1.53 -1.23 3.58
C GLY A 41 -1.02 -2.68 3.55
N THR A 42 -1.86 -3.66 3.25
CA THR A 42 -1.45 -5.07 3.20
C THR A 42 -0.32 -5.27 2.20
N SER A 43 0.75 -5.92 2.65
CA SER A 43 1.91 -6.27 1.81
C SER A 43 1.80 -7.68 1.29
N GLU A 44 2.12 -7.87 0.02
CA GLU A 44 2.04 -9.15 -0.65
C GLU A 44 3.32 -9.99 -0.48
N PRO A 45 3.24 -11.33 -0.60
CA PRO A 45 4.39 -12.21 -0.47
C PRO A 45 5.26 -12.24 -1.73
N PHE A 46 5.64 -11.05 -2.25
CA PHE A 46 6.27 -10.91 -3.57
C PHE A 46 7.59 -11.70 -3.71
N THR A 47 8.36 -11.91 -2.63
CA THR A 47 9.54 -12.78 -2.68
C THR A 47 9.17 -14.25 -2.93
N GLY A 48 8.12 -14.74 -2.26
CA GLY A 48 7.61 -16.10 -2.50
C GLY A 48 7.01 -16.27 -3.89
N ILE A 49 6.29 -15.25 -4.37
CA ILE A 49 5.73 -15.23 -5.72
C ILE A 49 6.86 -15.27 -6.75
N GLY A 50 7.87 -14.40 -6.60
CA GLY A 50 9.00 -14.35 -7.54
C GLY A 50 9.82 -15.64 -7.55
N THR A 51 10.00 -16.30 -6.41
CA THR A 51 10.64 -17.62 -6.35
C THR A 51 9.85 -18.65 -7.16
N MET A 52 8.55 -18.76 -6.92
CA MET A 52 7.66 -19.68 -7.61
C MET A 52 7.61 -19.40 -9.13
N THR A 53 7.48 -18.15 -9.54
CA THR A 53 7.44 -17.78 -10.96
C THR A 53 8.76 -18.04 -11.67
N SER A 54 9.89 -17.79 -11.02
CA SER A 54 11.23 -18.10 -11.54
C SER A 54 11.41 -19.59 -11.80
N GLU A 55 10.95 -20.45 -10.89
CA GLU A 55 11.00 -21.92 -11.05
C GLU A 55 10.14 -22.41 -12.22
N LYS A 56 9.06 -21.70 -12.52
CA LYS A 56 8.12 -22.04 -13.60
C LYS A 56 8.41 -21.34 -14.93
N GLY A 57 9.39 -20.46 -14.98
CA GLY A 57 9.73 -19.69 -16.18
C GLY A 57 8.68 -18.65 -16.58
N VAL A 58 7.92 -18.15 -15.62
CA VAL A 58 6.87 -17.11 -15.80
C VAL A 58 7.42 -15.76 -15.37
N ILE A 59 7.20 -14.72 -16.18
CA ILE A 59 7.63 -13.35 -15.85
C ILE A 59 6.85 -12.82 -14.65
N PHE A 60 7.56 -12.28 -13.67
CA PHE A 60 6.95 -11.65 -12.50
C PHE A 60 7.09 -10.13 -12.54
N HIS A 61 5.95 -9.46 -12.61
CA HIS A 61 5.81 -8.02 -12.42
C HIS A 61 5.23 -7.70 -11.04
N THR A 62 5.79 -6.71 -10.37
CA THR A 62 5.20 -6.12 -9.18
C THR A 62 5.00 -4.62 -9.32
N ASP A 63 3.80 -4.14 -8.97
CA ASP A 63 3.55 -2.72 -8.79
C ASP A 63 3.98 -2.31 -7.38
N ALA A 64 5.07 -1.58 -7.31
CA ALA A 64 5.66 -1.08 -6.08
C ALA A 64 5.34 0.40 -5.82
N ALA A 65 4.44 1.02 -6.58
CA ALA A 65 4.15 2.45 -6.46
C ALA A 65 3.94 2.89 -5.01
N PHE A 66 3.12 2.18 -4.25
CA PHE A 66 2.85 2.52 -2.86
C PHE A 66 3.88 1.98 -1.87
N ALA A 67 4.64 0.95 -2.25
CA ALA A 67 5.61 0.26 -1.39
C ALA A 67 7.03 0.82 -1.48
N PHE A 68 7.39 1.46 -2.61
CA PHE A 68 8.72 1.96 -2.86
C PHE A 68 9.16 2.98 -1.78
N GLY A 69 10.36 2.79 -1.24
CA GLY A 69 10.89 3.59 -0.13
C GLY A 69 10.24 3.35 1.25
N LYS A 70 9.17 2.55 1.34
CA LYS A 70 8.45 2.26 2.59
C LYS A 70 8.68 0.83 3.10
N MET A 71 9.25 -0.02 2.25
CA MET A 71 9.72 -1.36 2.60
C MET A 71 10.90 -1.76 1.73
N PRO A 72 11.79 -2.67 2.21
CA PRO A 72 12.91 -3.14 1.42
C PRO A 72 12.42 -3.97 0.22
N ILE A 73 12.83 -3.59 -0.98
CA ILE A 73 12.59 -4.35 -2.20
C ILE A 73 13.94 -4.62 -2.85
N ASN A 74 14.27 -5.89 -3.04
CA ASN A 74 15.48 -6.30 -3.75
C ASN A 74 15.07 -7.18 -4.93
N VAL A 75 15.18 -6.65 -6.14
CA VAL A 75 14.72 -7.30 -7.37
C VAL A 75 15.43 -8.61 -7.67
N GLU A 76 16.71 -8.73 -7.28
CA GLU A 76 17.47 -9.97 -7.47
C GLU A 76 17.03 -11.05 -6.49
N ARG A 77 17.01 -10.73 -5.19
CA ARG A 77 16.62 -11.67 -4.13
C ARG A 77 15.17 -12.12 -4.25
N SER A 78 14.31 -11.24 -4.72
CA SER A 78 12.88 -11.52 -4.87
C SER A 78 12.48 -11.98 -6.26
N HIS A 79 13.46 -12.27 -7.12
CA HIS A 79 13.22 -12.72 -8.51
C HIS A 79 12.18 -11.88 -9.26
N ILE A 80 12.22 -10.56 -9.05
CA ILE A 80 11.33 -9.63 -9.74
C ILE A 80 11.90 -9.35 -11.12
N ASP A 81 11.12 -9.60 -12.17
CA ASP A 81 11.50 -9.37 -13.55
C ASP A 81 11.12 -7.98 -14.03
N MET A 82 10.00 -7.46 -13.54
CA MET A 82 9.52 -6.11 -13.85
C MET A 82 8.98 -5.46 -12.57
N LEU A 83 9.27 -4.15 -12.41
CA LEU A 83 8.76 -3.37 -11.30
C LEU A 83 8.36 -1.99 -11.75
N THR A 84 7.15 -1.57 -11.42
CA THR A 84 6.68 -0.19 -11.61
C THR A 84 6.71 0.58 -10.30
N ALA A 85 7.09 1.85 -10.37
CA ALA A 85 6.96 2.80 -9.27
C ALA A 85 6.51 4.16 -9.80
N ASP A 86 5.67 4.85 -9.03
CA ASP A 86 5.13 6.17 -9.32
C ASP A 86 5.73 7.19 -8.34
N ALA A 87 6.36 8.22 -8.88
CA ALA A 87 7.09 9.22 -8.11
C ALA A 87 6.20 9.99 -7.13
N SER A 88 4.94 10.20 -7.45
CA SER A 88 3.99 10.91 -6.57
C SER A 88 3.81 10.25 -5.21
N TYR A 89 3.93 8.91 -5.13
CA TYR A 89 3.81 8.17 -3.87
C TYR A 89 5.03 8.23 -2.95
N PHE A 90 6.16 8.69 -3.47
CA PHE A 90 7.38 8.86 -2.69
C PHE A 90 7.92 10.29 -2.67
N GLY A 91 7.06 11.27 -3.01
CA GLY A 91 7.38 12.70 -2.94
C GLY A 91 8.14 13.24 -4.14
N GLY A 92 8.21 12.49 -5.23
CA GLY A 92 8.81 12.91 -6.49
C GLY A 92 7.87 13.72 -7.37
N PRO A 93 8.31 14.07 -8.60
CA PRO A 93 7.52 14.85 -9.52
C PRO A 93 6.20 14.15 -9.88
N GLU A 94 5.12 14.93 -9.98
CA GLU A 94 3.85 14.43 -10.51
C GLU A 94 4.01 13.98 -11.97
N ASN A 95 3.28 12.94 -12.35
CA ASN A 95 3.29 12.35 -13.69
C ASN A 95 4.66 11.75 -14.12
N ALA A 96 5.52 11.43 -13.16
CA ALA A 96 6.75 10.72 -13.39
C ALA A 96 6.74 9.36 -12.66
N GLY A 97 7.45 8.40 -13.23
CA GLY A 97 7.59 7.07 -12.67
C GLY A 97 8.68 6.31 -13.41
N PHE A 98 8.96 5.11 -12.97
CA PHE A 98 9.90 4.24 -13.66
C PHE A 98 9.39 2.81 -13.77
N LEU A 99 9.86 2.14 -14.80
CA LEU A 99 9.71 0.70 -14.99
C LEU A 99 11.09 0.07 -15.00
N TYR A 100 11.37 -0.78 -14.01
CA TYR A 100 12.50 -1.69 -14.06
C TYR A 100 12.14 -2.90 -14.91
N VAL A 101 13.04 -3.32 -15.79
CA VAL A 101 12.91 -4.55 -16.58
C VAL A 101 14.22 -5.32 -16.51
N ARG A 102 14.16 -6.57 -16.06
CA ARG A 102 15.31 -7.49 -16.04
C ARG A 102 15.73 -7.84 -17.47
N LYS A 103 17.00 -7.61 -17.80
CA LYS A 103 17.52 -7.82 -19.17
C LYS A 103 17.31 -9.23 -19.70
N SER A 104 17.41 -10.24 -18.84
CA SER A 104 17.27 -11.65 -19.23
C SER A 104 15.88 -12.07 -19.69
N THR A 105 14.85 -11.29 -19.42
CA THR A 105 13.46 -11.62 -19.81
C THR A 105 13.16 -11.33 -21.29
N GLY A 106 13.95 -10.50 -21.96
CA GLY A 106 13.63 -9.98 -23.30
C GLY A 106 12.42 -9.02 -23.31
N ALA A 107 11.75 -8.82 -22.19
CA ALA A 107 10.53 -7.98 -22.12
C ALA A 107 10.81 -6.51 -22.43
N GLY A 108 12.05 -6.05 -22.31
CA GLY A 108 12.46 -4.68 -22.67
C GLY A 108 12.20 -4.31 -24.13
N GLU A 109 12.14 -5.29 -25.05
CA GLU A 109 11.84 -5.04 -26.47
C GLU A 109 10.42 -4.53 -26.69
N TYR A 110 9.49 -4.76 -25.74
CA TYR A 110 8.08 -4.34 -25.82
C TYR A 110 7.81 -3.04 -25.07
N VAL A 111 8.82 -2.44 -24.44
CA VAL A 111 8.68 -1.21 -23.66
C VAL A 111 9.15 -0.03 -24.52
N SER A 112 8.24 0.94 -24.73
CA SER A 112 8.62 2.22 -25.33
C SER A 112 9.09 3.19 -24.26
N GLU A 113 10.30 3.75 -24.45
CA GLU A 113 10.82 4.78 -23.57
C GLU A 113 10.05 6.09 -23.76
N THR A 114 9.66 6.70 -22.65
CA THR A 114 9.16 8.07 -22.65
C THR A 114 10.25 8.98 -22.12
N ALA A 115 10.65 9.97 -22.90
CA ALA A 115 11.68 10.91 -22.49
C ALA A 115 11.14 11.84 -21.39
N LEU A 116 11.76 11.77 -20.23
CA LEU A 116 11.61 12.78 -19.17
C LEU A 116 12.66 13.89 -19.35
N SER A 117 12.41 15.08 -18.82
CA SER A 117 13.42 16.12 -18.78
C SER A 117 14.61 15.70 -17.91
N GLU A 118 15.81 16.20 -18.20
CA GLU A 118 17.01 15.91 -17.40
C GLU A 118 16.82 16.35 -15.94
N GLU A 119 16.15 17.45 -15.70
CA GLU A 119 15.78 17.92 -14.36
C GLU A 119 14.90 16.93 -13.62
N THR A 120 13.84 16.41 -14.26
CA THR A 120 12.94 15.40 -13.69
C THR A 120 13.71 14.11 -13.36
N LEU A 121 14.59 13.65 -14.26
CA LEU A 121 15.42 12.47 -14.04
C LEU A 121 16.36 12.64 -12.85
N THR A 122 17.00 13.82 -12.72
CA THR A 122 17.90 14.12 -11.61
C THR A 122 17.15 14.08 -10.29
N VAL A 123 16.03 14.77 -10.19
CA VAL A 123 15.19 14.76 -8.96
C VAL A 123 14.75 13.35 -8.60
N MET A 124 14.29 12.57 -9.57
CA MET A 124 13.86 11.17 -9.31
C MET A 124 15.02 10.30 -8.85
N SER A 125 16.21 10.44 -9.43
CA SER A 125 17.40 9.68 -9.06
C SER A 125 17.84 9.98 -7.63
N ASP A 126 17.96 11.26 -7.28
CA ASP A 126 18.35 11.70 -5.94
C ASP A 126 17.37 11.20 -4.88
N MET A 127 16.08 11.26 -5.18
CA MET A 127 15.04 10.76 -4.28
C MET A 127 15.08 9.24 -4.14
N ALA A 128 15.24 8.51 -5.24
CA ALA A 128 15.32 7.06 -5.21
C ALA A 128 16.52 6.57 -4.40
N GLU A 129 17.69 7.21 -4.55
CA GLU A 129 18.89 6.93 -3.76
C GLU A 129 18.66 7.20 -2.27
N SER A 130 18.10 8.37 -1.94
CA SER A 130 17.79 8.74 -0.56
C SER A 130 16.82 7.75 0.10
N LEU A 131 15.77 7.36 -0.60
CA LEU A 131 14.78 6.41 -0.09
C LEU A 131 15.38 5.01 0.08
N ALA A 132 16.19 4.54 -0.88
CA ALA A 132 16.86 3.25 -0.77
C ALA A 132 17.83 3.21 0.41
N ALA A 133 18.58 4.29 0.65
CA ALA A 133 19.50 4.40 1.77
C ALA A 133 18.80 4.46 3.13
N ASN A 134 17.60 5.06 3.21
CA ASN A 134 16.92 5.34 4.46
C ASN A 134 15.71 4.44 4.74
N ALA A 135 15.34 3.53 3.85
CA ALA A 135 14.14 2.70 3.99
C ALA A 135 14.11 1.87 5.29
N ALA A 136 15.23 1.29 5.68
CA ALA A 136 15.32 0.52 6.93
C ALA A 136 15.14 1.40 8.16
N THR A 137 15.82 2.55 8.20
CA THR A 137 15.73 3.53 9.28
C THR A 137 14.30 4.07 9.40
N PHE A 138 13.69 4.42 8.28
CA PHE A 138 12.29 4.83 8.24
C PHE A 138 11.36 3.79 8.88
N MET A 139 11.54 2.51 8.52
CA MET A 139 10.71 1.44 9.08
C MET A 139 10.93 1.25 10.58
N GLU A 140 12.16 1.38 11.06
CA GLU A 140 12.49 1.27 12.49
C GLU A 140 11.89 2.41 13.30
N GLU A 141 11.94 3.63 12.78
CA GLU A 141 11.43 4.82 13.45
C GLU A 141 9.90 4.88 13.44
N ILE A 142 9.27 4.58 12.31
CA ILE A 142 7.83 4.78 12.15
C ILE A 142 6.97 3.63 12.72
N ARG A 143 7.52 2.41 12.77
CA ARG A 143 6.80 1.23 13.28
C ARG A 143 6.27 1.42 14.70
N PRO A 144 7.08 1.87 15.70
CA PRO A 144 6.57 2.09 17.04
C PRO A 144 5.48 3.16 17.10
N VAL A 145 5.60 4.22 16.30
CA VAL A 145 4.61 5.31 16.24
C VAL A 145 3.27 4.79 15.70
N ARG A 146 3.31 4.05 14.60
CA ARG A 146 2.11 3.43 14.02
C ARG A 146 1.48 2.41 14.96
N ASN A 147 2.27 1.59 15.63
CA ASN A 147 1.76 0.59 16.56
C ASN A 147 1.11 1.25 17.78
N HIS A 148 1.73 2.26 18.35
CA HIS A 148 1.17 3.06 19.45
C HIS A 148 -0.18 3.69 19.05
N MET A 149 -0.25 4.33 17.87
CA MET A 149 -1.50 4.88 17.34
C MET A 149 -2.58 3.78 17.21
N CYS A 150 -2.21 2.63 16.67
CA CYS A 150 -3.11 1.50 16.49
C CYS A 150 -3.63 0.99 17.85
N GLU A 151 -2.75 0.75 18.81
CA GLU A 151 -3.09 0.27 20.16
C GLU A 151 -4.06 1.23 20.85
N ARG A 152 -3.79 2.53 20.82
CA ARG A 152 -4.66 3.54 21.39
C ARG A 152 -6.05 3.57 20.73
N ILE A 153 -6.10 3.57 19.40
CA ILE A 153 -7.36 3.56 18.65
C ILE A 153 -8.24 2.36 19.07
N PHE A 154 -7.67 1.15 19.12
CA PHE A 154 -8.43 -0.04 19.49
C PHE A 154 -8.78 -0.11 20.99
N ALA A 155 -8.04 0.56 21.84
CA ALA A 155 -8.31 0.62 23.28
C ALA A 155 -9.33 1.70 23.66
N GLU A 156 -9.36 2.83 22.95
CA GLU A 156 -10.08 4.02 23.35
C GLU A 156 -11.32 4.34 22.50
N ILE A 157 -11.44 3.75 21.30
CA ILE A 157 -12.57 3.95 20.41
C ILE A 157 -13.30 2.62 20.23
N GLU A 158 -14.56 2.57 20.62
CA GLU A 158 -15.39 1.37 20.49
C GLU A 158 -15.71 1.10 19.01
N ASP A 159 -16.09 -0.15 18.72
CA ASP A 159 -16.56 -0.58 17.40
C ASP A 159 -15.64 -0.27 16.23
N VAL A 160 -14.33 -0.42 16.45
CA VAL A 160 -13.28 -0.29 15.42
C VAL A 160 -12.89 -1.67 14.91
N GLU A 161 -12.74 -1.79 13.60
CA GLU A 161 -12.24 -2.99 12.91
C GLU A 161 -11.04 -2.64 12.03
N LEU A 162 -10.03 -3.52 12.02
CA LEU A 162 -8.89 -3.40 11.10
C LEU A 162 -9.32 -3.81 9.69
N ASN A 163 -8.97 -3.03 8.69
CA ASN A 163 -8.98 -3.44 7.29
C ASN A 163 -7.55 -3.77 6.86
N GLY A 164 -7.35 -4.99 6.35
CA GLY A 164 -6.04 -5.45 5.94
C GLY A 164 -5.45 -6.54 6.83
N HIS A 165 -4.19 -6.87 6.60
CA HIS A 165 -3.51 -7.95 7.31
C HIS A 165 -2.84 -7.43 8.60
N LYS A 166 -3.04 -8.16 9.70
CA LYS A 166 -2.53 -7.78 11.02
C LYS A 166 -0.99 -7.70 11.07
N ASP A 167 -0.31 -8.66 10.45
CA ASP A 167 1.15 -8.81 10.55
C ASP A 167 1.89 -8.46 9.25
N HIS A 168 1.23 -8.60 8.09
CA HIS A 168 1.81 -8.31 6.78
C HIS A 168 1.25 -7.01 6.22
N HIS A 169 1.85 -5.90 6.62
CA HIS A 169 1.45 -4.55 6.20
C HIS A 169 2.65 -3.61 6.15
N LEU A 170 2.49 -2.48 5.47
CA LEU A 170 3.44 -1.38 5.54
C LEU A 170 3.51 -0.81 6.95
N THR A 171 4.71 -0.56 7.43
CA THR A 171 4.96 -0.11 8.82
C THR A 171 4.41 1.28 9.13
N ASN A 172 4.10 2.05 8.11
CA ASN A 172 3.60 3.42 8.22
C ASN A 172 2.11 3.57 7.88
N HIS A 173 1.41 2.47 7.59
CA HIS A 173 0.01 2.54 7.13
C HIS A 173 -0.94 1.84 8.09
N LEU A 174 -2.12 2.42 8.27
CA LEU A 174 -3.22 1.86 9.04
C LEU A 174 -4.53 2.19 8.33
N ASN A 175 -5.38 1.17 8.10
CA ASN A 175 -6.75 1.36 7.64
C ASN A 175 -7.70 0.71 8.64
N ILE A 176 -8.67 1.47 9.10
CA ILE A 176 -9.68 1.03 10.08
C ILE A 176 -11.08 1.37 9.59
N ARG A 177 -12.03 0.56 9.97
CA ARG A 177 -13.46 0.86 9.90
C ARG A 177 -13.94 1.30 11.28
N ILE A 178 -14.67 2.39 11.35
CA ILE A 178 -15.35 2.86 12.57
C ILE A 178 -16.85 2.73 12.33
N LYS A 179 -17.49 1.75 12.97
CA LYS A 179 -18.91 1.42 12.71
C LYS A 179 -19.82 2.60 12.99
N ASN A 180 -20.75 2.83 12.07
CA ASN A 180 -21.76 3.89 12.13
C ASN A 180 -21.19 5.31 12.13
N VAL A 181 -19.94 5.50 11.66
CA VAL A 181 -19.32 6.82 11.52
C VAL A 181 -18.86 7.01 10.07
N SER A 182 -19.30 8.08 9.44
CA SER A 182 -18.92 8.40 8.07
C SER A 182 -17.45 8.80 7.97
N ALA A 183 -16.67 8.07 7.18
CA ALA A 183 -15.26 8.39 6.93
C ALA A 183 -15.09 9.80 6.29
N ALA A 184 -16.06 10.25 5.51
CA ALA A 184 -16.03 11.60 4.91
C ALA A 184 -16.16 12.70 5.97
N VAL A 185 -16.97 12.48 7.00
CA VAL A 185 -17.09 13.41 8.14
C VAL A 185 -15.79 13.44 8.93
N VAL A 186 -15.25 12.26 9.26
CA VAL A 186 -13.96 12.13 9.95
C VAL A 186 -12.84 12.83 9.17
N GLN A 187 -12.72 12.55 7.87
CA GLN A 187 -11.71 13.18 7.01
C GLN A 187 -11.81 14.70 7.01
N LYS A 188 -13.04 15.22 6.89
CA LYS A 188 -13.27 16.67 6.87
C LYS A 188 -12.84 17.32 8.19
N ALA A 189 -13.25 16.75 9.32
CA ALA A 189 -12.93 17.28 10.65
C ALA A 189 -11.42 17.22 10.92
N LEU A 190 -10.76 16.09 10.63
CA LEU A 190 -9.31 15.94 10.76
C LEU A 190 -8.54 16.95 9.89
N LYS A 191 -9.03 17.21 8.67
CA LYS A 191 -8.42 18.18 7.76
C LYS A 191 -8.46 19.60 8.31
N GLU A 192 -9.50 19.99 9.04
CA GLU A 192 -9.61 21.30 9.71
C GLU A 192 -8.53 21.46 10.79
N GLU A 193 -8.01 20.36 11.34
CA GLU A 193 -6.89 20.30 12.29
C GLU A 193 -5.52 20.09 11.64
N GLY A 194 -5.47 20.06 10.29
CA GLY A 194 -4.23 19.85 9.53
C GLY A 194 -3.81 18.38 9.43
N ILE A 195 -4.69 17.43 9.75
CA ILE A 195 -4.44 15.99 9.68
C ILE A 195 -5.03 15.43 8.39
N GLU A 196 -4.19 14.80 7.56
CA GLU A 196 -4.62 14.16 6.32
C GLU A 196 -5.02 12.70 6.57
N ALA A 197 -6.21 12.30 6.11
CA ALA A 197 -6.71 10.94 6.16
C ALA A 197 -7.31 10.52 4.82
N GLY A 198 -7.12 9.26 4.44
CA GLY A 198 -7.78 8.64 3.29
C GLY A 198 -9.15 8.08 3.68
N ILE A 199 -10.02 7.86 2.68
CA ILE A 199 -11.33 7.25 2.87
C ILE A 199 -11.51 6.02 1.97
N GLY A 200 -12.33 5.06 2.42
CA GLY A 200 -12.56 3.79 1.73
C GLY A 200 -13.69 3.80 0.71
N THR A 201 -14.33 4.94 0.47
CA THR A 201 -15.46 5.04 -0.46
C THR A 201 -15.07 4.57 -1.88
N ASN A 202 -15.83 3.63 -2.42
CA ASN A 202 -15.59 3.01 -3.73
C ASN A 202 -14.26 2.23 -3.86
N SER A 203 -13.67 1.78 -2.77
CA SER A 203 -12.46 0.95 -2.78
C SER A 203 -12.75 -0.46 -3.27
N ASN A 204 -12.09 -0.88 -4.35
CA ASN A 204 -12.20 -2.23 -4.89
C ASN A 204 -11.65 -3.27 -3.91
N ILE A 205 -10.56 -2.96 -3.21
CA ILE A 205 -9.96 -3.89 -2.25
C ILE A 205 -10.83 -4.08 -1.02
N LEU A 206 -11.49 -3.03 -0.50
CA LEU A 206 -12.42 -3.18 0.61
C LEU A 206 -13.62 -4.06 0.22
N ALA A 207 -14.13 -3.90 -1.00
CA ALA A 207 -15.17 -4.79 -1.53
C ALA A 207 -14.67 -6.24 -1.67
N ALA A 208 -13.45 -6.44 -2.17
CA ALA A 208 -12.85 -7.78 -2.34
C ALA A 208 -12.62 -8.51 -1.00
N ILE A 209 -12.30 -7.79 0.07
CA ILE A 209 -12.20 -8.38 1.42
C ILE A 209 -13.54 -8.54 2.14
N GLY A 210 -14.64 -8.29 1.44
CA GLY A 210 -16.01 -8.52 1.94
C GLY A 210 -16.69 -7.32 2.59
N ARG A 211 -16.12 -6.11 2.49
CA ARG A 211 -16.79 -4.90 2.99
C ARG A 211 -17.90 -4.47 2.04
N SER A 212 -19.09 -4.26 2.58
CA SER A 212 -20.18 -3.61 1.85
C SER A 212 -19.85 -2.16 1.51
N LYS A 213 -20.65 -1.52 0.65
CA LYS A 213 -20.49 -0.10 0.33
C LYS A 213 -20.59 0.82 1.55
N VAL A 214 -21.48 0.48 2.50
CA VAL A 214 -21.63 1.22 3.76
C VAL A 214 -20.38 1.08 4.60
N GLU A 215 -19.91 -0.15 4.82
CA GLU A 215 -18.70 -0.41 5.60
C GLU A 215 -17.44 0.20 4.97
N SER A 216 -17.36 0.24 3.64
CA SER A 216 -16.29 0.95 2.94
C SER A 216 -16.34 2.47 3.17
N ALA A 217 -17.55 3.06 3.24
CA ALA A 217 -17.73 4.47 3.54
C ALA A 217 -17.49 4.84 5.03
N GLU A 218 -17.40 3.85 5.91
CA GLU A 218 -17.00 3.96 7.32
C GLU A 218 -15.49 3.76 7.53
N SER A 219 -14.72 3.52 6.45
CA SER A 219 -13.30 3.16 6.52
C SER A 219 -12.39 4.35 6.28
N VAL A 220 -11.48 4.57 7.22
CA VAL A 220 -10.47 5.66 7.23
C VAL A 220 -9.08 5.07 7.18
N SER A 221 -8.15 5.71 6.46
CA SER A 221 -6.75 5.30 6.41
C SER A 221 -5.80 6.44 6.76
N PHE A 222 -4.70 6.07 7.40
CA PHE A 222 -3.61 6.95 7.79
C PHE A 222 -2.30 6.44 7.20
N SER A 223 -1.53 7.35 6.60
CA SER A 223 -0.18 7.06 6.10
C SER A 223 0.81 8.00 6.78
N LEU A 224 1.54 7.49 7.77
CA LEU A 224 2.50 8.27 8.53
C LEU A 224 3.73 8.57 7.66
N LYS A 225 4.22 9.80 7.75
CA LYS A 225 5.40 10.29 7.01
C LYS A 225 6.66 10.15 7.88
N ALA A 226 7.83 10.26 7.26
CA ALA A 226 9.08 10.37 8.00
C ALA A 226 9.03 11.59 8.95
N GLY A 227 9.52 11.41 10.16
CA GLY A 227 9.49 12.44 11.19
C GLY A 227 8.18 12.55 11.96
N THR A 228 7.15 11.74 11.66
CA THR A 228 5.95 11.66 12.51
C THR A 228 6.34 11.14 13.89
N THR A 229 5.96 11.87 14.93
CA THR A 229 6.31 11.59 16.33
C THR A 229 5.21 10.82 17.08
N MET A 230 5.50 10.35 18.28
CA MET A 230 4.48 9.80 19.20
C MET A 230 3.44 10.84 19.56
N GLU A 231 3.85 12.10 19.76
CA GLU A 231 2.94 13.21 20.06
C GLU A 231 1.97 13.49 18.90
N ASP A 232 2.46 13.41 17.66
CA ASP A 232 1.58 13.50 16.48
C ASP A 232 0.56 12.36 16.45
N ALA A 233 0.99 11.13 16.76
CA ALA A 233 0.10 9.97 16.84
C ALA A 233 -0.95 10.15 17.93
N ASP A 234 -0.56 10.65 19.10
CA ASP A 234 -1.46 10.97 20.21
C ASP A 234 -2.51 12.01 19.77
N LYS A 235 -2.07 13.10 19.15
CA LYS A 235 -2.98 14.11 18.60
C LYS A 235 -3.98 13.53 17.62
N ILE A 236 -3.53 12.67 16.68
CA ILE A 236 -4.43 12.01 15.71
C ILE A 236 -5.50 11.20 16.44
N VAL A 237 -5.10 10.42 17.46
CA VAL A 237 -6.05 9.56 18.20
C VAL A 237 -7.03 10.39 19.02
N ASP A 238 -6.56 11.43 19.70
CA ASP A 238 -7.41 12.31 20.51
C ASP A 238 -8.45 13.02 19.63
N SER A 239 -8.03 13.63 18.53
CA SER A 239 -8.94 14.23 17.53
C SER A 239 -9.96 13.21 16.99
N LEU A 240 -9.49 12.02 16.61
CA LEU A 240 -10.37 10.96 16.09
C LEU A 240 -11.43 10.55 17.13
N LYS A 241 -11.04 10.41 18.38
CA LYS A 241 -11.92 10.06 19.50
C LYS A 241 -12.99 11.12 19.74
N GLU A 242 -12.62 12.40 19.73
CA GLU A 242 -13.56 13.53 19.87
C GLU A 242 -14.58 13.54 18.73
N ILE A 243 -14.12 13.40 17.49
CA ILE A 243 -14.98 13.36 16.30
C ILE A 243 -15.98 12.20 16.39
N VAL A 244 -15.50 10.99 16.69
CA VAL A 244 -16.34 9.78 16.77
C VAL A 244 -17.37 9.92 17.88
N THR A 245 -16.98 10.47 19.03
CA THR A 245 -17.90 10.70 20.16
C THR A 245 -18.98 11.71 19.80
N GLY A 246 -18.61 12.79 19.12
CA GLY A 246 -19.54 13.80 18.62
C GLY A 246 -20.56 13.25 17.64
N GLU A 247 -20.12 12.50 16.65
CA GLU A 247 -20.99 11.89 15.63
C GLU A 247 -21.98 10.87 16.22
N ARG A 248 -21.56 10.07 17.20
CA ARG A 248 -22.42 9.09 17.86
C ARG A 248 -23.43 9.70 18.84
N THR A 249 -23.20 10.92 19.31
CA THR A 249 -24.12 11.63 20.20
C THR A 249 -25.29 12.27 19.43
N VAL A 250 -25.13 12.48 18.11
CA VAL A 250 -26.14 13.12 17.24
C VAL A 250 -27.11 12.10 16.64
N LEU A 251 -26.80 10.80 16.73
CA LEU A 251 -27.67 9.67 16.29
C LEU A 251 -28.58 9.19 17.43
#